data_e1908003e7a477cc488ede156037f6cd
#
_entry.id   e1908003e7a477cc488ede156037f6cd
#
_cell.length_a   1.000
_cell.length_b   1.000
_cell.length_c   1.000
_cell.angle_alpha   90.00
_cell.angle_beta   90.00
_cell.angle_gamma   90.00
#
_symmetry.space_group_name_H-M   'P 1'
#
loop_
_entity.id
_entity.type
_entity.pdbx_description
1 polymer ?
#
loop_
_entity_poly.entity_id
_entity_poly.type
_entity_poly.pdbx_seq_one_letter_code
_entity_poly.pdbx_strand_id
1 'polypeptide(L)'
;VVNEIIRLTANGAQYKDIALLYRTNAQSRILGEKLVMRGIPHRVYGGQNFYERKEIKDIMAYLKVVNNSTDDTYLRRIINVPKRGIGDATVDKVAAFATANDMTLMEAMQIIEQVPGLQRSVAKISSFVELIDGFRGIIEEQEPLSTLFDRILEDTGYEDSGRENCGFCGDNGRTGSGIP
;
A
#
# COMPACT_ATOMS: atom_id res chain seq x y z
N VAL A 1 -2.58 28.19 -8.35
CA VAL A 1 -3.63 27.35 -8.98
C VAL A 1 -4.88 27.30 -8.09
N VAL A 2 -4.84 26.69 -6.89
CA VAL A 2 -6.02 26.51 -6.03
C VAL A 2 -6.68 27.86 -5.68
N ASN A 3 -5.90 28.86 -5.28
CA ASN A 3 -6.42 30.19 -4.98
C ASN A 3 -7.09 30.85 -6.22
N GLU A 4 -6.59 30.55 -7.41
CA GLU A 4 -7.17 31.04 -8.66
C GLU A 4 -8.52 30.40 -8.96
N ILE A 5 -8.67 29.10 -8.69
CA ILE A 5 -9.96 28.41 -8.79
C ILE A 5 -10.99 29.04 -7.84
N ILE A 6 -10.59 29.27 -6.59
CA ILE A 6 -11.46 29.91 -5.59
C ILE A 6 -11.85 31.32 -6.07
N ARG A 7 -10.93 32.09 -6.63
CA ARG A 7 -11.20 33.40 -7.18
C ARG A 7 -12.19 33.38 -8.35
N LEU A 8 -11.99 32.44 -9.27
CA LEU A 8 -12.86 32.26 -10.42
C LEU A 8 -14.30 31.86 -10.00
N THR A 9 -14.41 30.92 -9.05
CA THR A 9 -15.72 30.49 -8.55
C THR A 9 -16.45 31.62 -7.75
N ALA A 10 -15.69 32.40 -7.00
CA ALA A 10 -16.26 33.61 -6.34
C ALA A 10 -16.78 34.63 -7.33
N ASN A 11 -16.24 34.66 -8.55
CA ASN A 11 -16.71 35.54 -9.65
C ASN A 11 -17.78 34.87 -10.54
N GLY A 12 -18.36 33.74 -10.12
CA GLY A 12 -19.49 33.09 -10.78
C GLY A 12 -19.14 31.95 -11.74
N ALA A 13 -17.85 31.57 -11.91
CA ALA A 13 -17.49 30.39 -12.68
C ALA A 13 -17.92 29.12 -11.94
N GLN A 14 -18.34 28.09 -12.66
CA GLN A 14 -18.64 26.79 -12.08
C GLN A 14 -17.41 25.89 -12.15
N TYR A 15 -17.24 24.97 -11.20
CA TYR A 15 -16.11 24.04 -11.19
C TYR A 15 -15.99 23.23 -12.49
N LYS A 16 -17.13 22.89 -13.12
CA LYS A 16 -17.17 22.16 -14.39
C LYS A 16 -16.58 22.93 -15.58
N ASP A 17 -16.49 24.25 -15.46
CA ASP A 17 -16.01 25.14 -16.53
C ASP A 17 -14.49 25.38 -16.41
N ILE A 18 -13.85 24.82 -15.38
CA ILE A 18 -12.42 25.00 -15.08
C ILE A 18 -11.67 23.72 -15.40
N ALA A 19 -10.66 23.81 -16.25
CA ALA A 19 -9.73 22.74 -16.56
C ALA A 19 -8.31 23.09 -16.14
N LEU A 20 -7.62 22.13 -15.49
CA LEU A 20 -6.21 22.24 -15.13
C LEU A 20 -5.39 21.35 -16.08
N LEU A 21 -4.48 21.97 -16.80
CA LEU A 21 -3.54 21.25 -17.66
C LEU A 21 -2.17 21.16 -16.97
N TYR A 22 -1.59 19.99 -16.97
CA TYR A 22 -0.27 19.73 -16.40
C TYR A 22 0.57 18.84 -17.32
N ARG A 23 1.88 18.96 -17.21
CA ARG A 23 2.80 18.30 -18.14
C ARG A 23 3.16 16.88 -17.70
N THR A 24 3.18 16.60 -16.38
CA THR A 24 3.61 15.33 -15.82
C THR A 24 2.60 14.78 -14.81
N ASN A 25 2.49 13.45 -14.75
CA ASN A 25 1.60 12.79 -13.79
C ASN A 25 1.96 13.10 -12.32
N ALA A 26 3.23 13.39 -12.00
CA ALA A 26 3.64 13.80 -10.68
C ALA A 26 2.95 15.09 -10.21
N GLN A 27 2.71 16.04 -11.12
CA GLN A 27 2.01 17.28 -10.82
C GLN A 27 0.53 17.04 -10.49
N SER A 28 -0.10 16.02 -11.08
CA SER A 28 -1.52 15.71 -10.81
C SER A 28 -1.76 15.32 -9.36
N ARG A 29 -0.81 14.62 -8.72
CA ARG A 29 -0.92 14.23 -7.32
C ARG A 29 -0.94 15.45 -6.40
N ILE A 30 0.04 16.33 -6.53
CA ILE A 30 0.16 17.54 -5.70
C ILE A 30 -1.07 18.44 -5.88
N LEU A 31 -1.56 18.56 -7.12
CA LEU A 31 -2.75 19.34 -7.42
C LEU A 31 -4.00 18.69 -6.80
N GLY A 32 -4.16 17.38 -6.97
CA GLY A 32 -5.30 16.63 -6.42
C GLY A 32 -5.35 16.71 -4.89
N GLU A 33 -4.24 16.46 -4.20
CA GLU A 33 -4.16 16.58 -2.74
C GLU A 33 -4.58 17.98 -2.26
N LYS A 34 -4.08 19.03 -2.90
CA LYS A 34 -4.44 20.43 -2.54
C LYS A 34 -5.92 20.75 -2.83
N LEU A 35 -6.51 20.16 -3.87
CA LEU A 35 -7.92 20.34 -4.19
C LEU A 35 -8.81 19.63 -3.16
N VAL A 36 -8.43 18.38 -2.77
CA VAL A 36 -9.12 17.63 -1.71
C VAL A 36 -9.07 18.38 -0.38
N MET A 37 -7.89 18.86 0.03
CA MET A 37 -7.72 19.63 1.28
C MET A 37 -8.59 20.90 1.35
N ARG A 38 -8.98 21.45 0.21
CA ARG A 38 -9.85 22.63 0.10
C ARG A 38 -11.30 22.29 -0.23
N GLY A 39 -11.66 20.98 -0.26
CA GLY A 39 -13.02 20.54 -0.56
C GLY A 39 -13.48 20.85 -2.00
N ILE A 40 -12.54 21.05 -2.94
CA ILE A 40 -12.85 21.39 -4.34
C ILE A 40 -13.10 20.10 -5.11
N PRO A 41 -14.33 19.86 -5.63
CA PRO A 41 -14.65 18.69 -6.43
C PRO A 41 -13.85 18.72 -7.74
N HIS A 42 -13.19 17.61 -8.06
CA HIS A 42 -12.39 17.52 -9.27
C HIS A 42 -12.35 16.09 -9.83
N ARG A 43 -11.95 15.95 -11.08
CA ARG A 43 -11.73 14.67 -11.74
C ARG A 43 -10.43 14.72 -12.52
N VAL A 44 -9.61 13.68 -12.37
CA VAL A 44 -8.36 13.53 -13.15
C VAL A 44 -8.65 12.71 -14.40
N TYR A 45 -8.31 13.24 -15.56
CA TYR A 45 -8.43 12.54 -16.84
C TYR A 45 -7.04 12.16 -17.38
N GLY A 46 -6.92 10.95 -17.90
CA GLY A 46 -5.72 10.49 -18.59
C GLY A 46 -4.52 10.10 -17.72
N GLY A 47 -4.67 10.07 -16.40
CA GLY A 47 -3.65 9.58 -15.46
C GLY A 47 -4.19 8.43 -14.62
N GLN A 48 -3.37 7.40 -14.35
CA GLN A 48 -3.68 6.49 -13.26
C GLN A 48 -3.61 7.30 -11.95
N ASN A 49 -4.70 7.29 -11.20
CA ASN A 49 -4.71 7.86 -9.87
C ASN A 49 -3.58 7.21 -9.06
N PHE A 50 -2.75 8.00 -8.39
CA PHE A 50 -1.62 7.50 -7.60
C PHE A 50 -2.03 6.33 -6.69
N TYR A 51 -3.18 6.46 -6.01
CA TYR A 51 -3.72 5.42 -5.12
C TYR A 51 -4.30 4.19 -5.85
N GLU A 52 -4.44 4.25 -7.16
CA GLU A 52 -4.91 3.11 -7.97
C GLU A 52 -3.76 2.24 -8.48
N ARG A 53 -2.53 2.72 -8.35
CA ARG A 53 -1.35 1.93 -8.71
C ARG A 53 -1.27 0.68 -7.86
N LYS A 54 -0.87 -0.43 -8.52
CA LYS A 54 -0.80 -1.74 -7.88
C LYS A 54 0.11 -1.71 -6.66
N GLU A 55 1.29 -1.12 -6.78
CA GLU A 55 2.31 -1.01 -5.74
C GLU A 55 1.77 -0.29 -4.51
N ILE A 56 1.07 0.82 -4.72
CA ILE A 56 0.46 1.60 -3.64
C ILE A 56 -0.65 0.82 -2.94
N LYS A 57 -1.49 0.14 -3.71
CA LYS A 57 -2.55 -0.73 -3.16
C LYS A 57 -1.97 -1.89 -2.35
N ASP A 58 -0.84 -2.46 -2.78
CA ASP A 58 -0.18 -3.56 -2.10
C ASP A 58 0.45 -3.08 -0.78
N ILE A 59 1.18 -1.97 -0.78
CA ILE A 59 1.73 -1.36 0.45
C ILE A 59 0.61 -0.98 1.42
N MET A 60 -0.45 -0.35 0.93
CA MET A 60 -1.61 0.00 1.76
C MET A 60 -2.29 -1.24 2.33
N ALA A 61 -2.31 -2.36 1.61
CA ALA A 61 -2.83 -3.62 2.12
C ALA A 61 -1.95 -4.20 3.23
N TYR A 62 -0.61 -4.12 3.12
CA TYR A 62 0.29 -4.47 4.21
C TYR A 62 0.01 -3.64 5.47
N LEU A 63 -0.02 -2.32 5.36
CA LEU A 63 -0.30 -1.43 6.48
C LEU A 63 -1.66 -1.74 7.15
N LYS A 64 -2.67 -2.06 6.35
CA LYS A 64 -3.99 -2.45 6.86
C LYS A 64 -3.98 -3.78 7.60
N VAL A 65 -3.31 -4.80 7.06
CA VAL A 65 -3.18 -6.12 7.71
C VAL A 65 -2.39 -6.02 9.01
N VAL A 66 -1.34 -5.22 9.05
CA VAL A 66 -0.55 -4.98 10.26
C VAL A 66 -1.40 -4.29 11.33
N ASN A 67 -2.19 -3.29 10.96
CA ASN A 67 -3.08 -2.57 11.88
C ASN A 67 -4.31 -3.40 12.29
N ASN A 68 -4.87 -4.18 11.37
CA ASN A 68 -6.04 -5.02 11.61
C ASN A 68 -6.00 -6.29 10.75
N SER A 69 -5.78 -7.42 11.38
CA SER A 69 -5.65 -8.73 10.72
C SER A 69 -6.98 -9.43 10.43
N THR A 70 -8.10 -8.85 10.80
CA THR A 70 -9.41 -9.48 10.61
C THR A 70 -9.97 -9.29 9.20
N ASP A 71 -9.35 -8.43 8.37
CA ASP A 71 -9.80 -8.19 7.00
C ASP A 71 -9.09 -9.14 6.01
N ASP A 72 -9.75 -10.23 5.72
CA ASP A 72 -9.28 -11.27 4.80
C ASP A 72 -8.99 -10.74 3.37
N THR A 73 -9.64 -9.66 2.95
CA THR A 73 -9.49 -9.08 1.61
C THR A 73 -8.07 -8.58 1.39
N TYR A 74 -7.54 -7.82 2.36
CA TYR A 74 -6.18 -7.29 2.27
C TYR A 74 -5.14 -8.39 2.50
N LEU A 75 -5.43 -9.35 3.38
CA LEU A 75 -4.56 -10.49 3.62
C LEU A 75 -4.39 -11.35 2.36
N ARG A 76 -5.49 -11.70 1.68
CA ARG A 76 -5.48 -12.43 0.40
C ARG A 76 -4.71 -11.67 -0.67
N ARG A 77 -4.77 -10.35 -0.67
CA ARG A 77 -4.04 -9.52 -1.62
C ARG A 77 -2.54 -9.63 -1.47
N ILE A 78 -2.01 -9.64 -0.24
CA ILE A 78 -0.57 -9.53 0.02
C ILE A 78 0.13 -10.87 0.26
N ILE A 79 -0.57 -11.94 0.57
CA ILE A 79 0.02 -13.22 0.96
C ILE A 79 1.04 -13.76 -0.06
N ASN A 80 0.82 -13.49 -1.35
CA ASN A 80 1.70 -13.90 -2.44
C ASN A 80 2.29 -12.71 -3.21
N VAL A 81 2.40 -11.57 -2.57
CA VAL A 81 3.03 -10.34 -3.07
C VAL A 81 4.06 -9.86 -2.06
N PRO A 82 5.37 -9.98 -2.36
CA PRO A 82 5.99 -10.62 -3.51
C PRO A 82 5.67 -12.13 -3.62
N LYS A 83 6.03 -12.73 -4.76
CA LYS A 83 5.75 -14.17 -5.00
C LYS A 83 6.44 -15.04 -3.95
N ARG A 84 5.65 -15.71 -3.09
CA ARG A 84 6.09 -16.65 -2.05
C ARG A 84 5.78 -18.10 -2.40
N GLY A 85 5.15 -18.34 -3.55
CA GLY A 85 4.70 -19.67 -3.97
C GLY A 85 3.55 -20.21 -3.10
N ILE A 86 2.73 -19.32 -2.57
CA ILE A 86 1.46 -19.62 -1.89
C ILE A 86 0.36 -19.39 -2.93
N GLY A 87 -0.19 -20.46 -3.48
CA GLY A 87 -1.22 -20.35 -4.52
C GLY A 87 -2.62 -20.15 -3.92
N ASP A 88 -3.55 -19.64 -4.74
CA ASP A 88 -4.93 -19.35 -4.34
C ASP A 88 -5.62 -20.60 -3.75
N ALA A 89 -5.42 -21.78 -4.34
CA ALA A 89 -5.97 -23.03 -3.82
C ALA A 89 -5.49 -23.37 -2.40
N THR A 90 -4.27 -22.93 -2.01
CA THR A 90 -3.77 -23.09 -0.65
C THR A 90 -4.49 -22.14 0.29
N VAL A 91 -4.64 -20.88 -0.12
CA VAL A 91 -5.34 -19.84 0.65
C VAL A 91 -6.81 -20.23 0.86
N ASP A 92 -7.46 -20.77 -0.18
CA ASP A 92 -8.86 -21.22 -0.10
C ASP A 92 -9.05 -22.39 0.89
N LYS A 93 -8.08 -23.32 0.96
CA LYS A 93 -8.12 -24.39 1.97
C LYS A 93 -7.98 -23.85 3.38
N VAL A 94 -7.07 -22.89 3.60
CA VAL A 94 -6.92 -22.24 4.91
C VAL A 94 -8.20 -21.48 5.27
N ALA A 95 -8.81 -20.77 4.33
CA ALA A 95 -10.05 -20.04 4.54
C ALA A 95 -11.24 -20.96 4.85
N ALA A 96 -11.33 -22.12 4.17
CA ALA A 96 -12.34 -23.11 4.48
C ALA A 96 -12.18 -23.68 5.91
N PHE A 97 -10.93 -23.94 6.32
CA PHE A 97 -10.62 -24.37 7.67
C PHE A 97 -10.96 -23.28 8.70
N ALA A 98 -10.61 -22.02 8.43
CA ALA A 98 -10.94 -20.87 9.25
C ALA A 98 -12.45 -20.75 9.47
N THR A 99 -13.23 -20.79 8.38
CA THR A 99 -14.69 -20.73 8.45
C THR A 99 -15.30 -21.90 9.24
N ALA A 100 -14.74 -23.11 9.09
CA ALA A 100 -15.24 -24.29 9.80
C ALA A 100 -14.98 -24.26 11.32
N ASN A 101 -14.06 -23.43 11.77
CA ASN A 101 -13.66 -23.31 13.16
C ASN A 101 -13.94 -21.92 13.78
N ASP A 102 -14.77 -21.10 13.13
CA ASP A 102 -15.13 -19.74 13.56
C ASP A 102 -13.93 -18.84 13.89
N MET A 103 -12.87 -18.92 13.07
CA MET A 103 -11.66 -18.12 13.21
C MET A 103 -11.38 -17.29 11.96
N THR A 104 -10.55 -16.27 12.09
CA THR A 104 -10.08 -15.45 10.98
C THR A 104 -9.06 -16.21 10.12
N LEU A 105 -8.85 -15.75 8.88
CA LEU A 105 -7.85 -16.34 8.00
C LEU A 105 -6.43 -16.26 8.59
N MET A 106 -6.10 -15.15 9.29
CA MET A 106 -4.81 -14.99 9.96
C MET A 106 -4.64 -15.99 11.11
N GLU A 107 -5.65 -16.17 11.97
CA GLU A 107 -5.60 -17.15 13.07
C GLU A 107 -5.42 -18.57 12.53
N ALA A 108 -6.10 -18.93 11.44
CA ALA A 108 -5.90 -20.23 10.81
C ALA A 108 -4.49 -20.39 10.21
N MET A 109 -3.87 -19.30 9.71
CA MET A 109 -2.48 -19.32 9.25
C MET A 109 -1.49 -19.49 10.40
N GLN A 110 -1.74 -18.92 11.56
CA GLN A 110 -0.89 -19.08 12.74
C GLN A 110 -0.83 -20.54 13.24
N ILE A 111 -1.90 -21.29 13.01
CA ILE A 111 -1.97 -22.72 13.35
C ILE A 111 -1.94 -23.62 12.10
N ILE A 112 -1.23 -23.20 11.06
CA ILE A 112 -1.21 -23.85 9.74
C ILE A 112 -0.88 -25.33 9.78
N GLU A 113 -0.11 -25.80 10.75
CA GLU A 113 0.22 -27.19 10.94
C GLU A 113 -0.99 -28.10 11.18
N GLN A 114 -2.07 -27.52 11.71
CA GLN A 114 -3.33 -28.21 11.99
C GLN A 114 -4.24 -28.29 10.77
N VAL A 115 -3.95 -27.55 9.70
CA VAL A 115 -4.77 -27.53 8.48
C VAL A 115 -4.45 -28.73 7.60
N PRO A 116 -5.42 -29.63 7.37
CA PRO A 116 -5.19 -30.87 6.62
C PRO A 116 -4.75 -30.61 5.17
N GLY A 117 -3.78 -31.38 4.70
CA GLY A 117 -3.36 -31.40 3.29
C GLY A 117 -2.52 -30.18 2.85
N LEU A 118 -1.94 -29.44 3.79
CA LEU A 118 -1.08 -28.27 3.51
C LEU A 118 0.38 -28.42 3.96
N GLN A 119 0.85 -29.63 4.25
CA GLN A 119 2.19 -29.90 4.78
C GLN A 119 3.32 -29.25 3.97
N ARG A 120 3.17 -29.17 2.63
CA ARG A 120 4.16 -28.55 1.74
C ARG A 120 4.16 -27.02 1.78
N SER A 121 3.10 -26.43 2.31
CA SER A 121 2.90 -24.96 2.37
C SER A 121 3.14 -24.40 3.75
N VAL A 122 3.28 -25.25 4.78
CA VAL A 122 3.47 -24.83 6.18
C VAL A 122 4.60 -23.82 6.29
N ALA A 123 5.81 -24.16 5.90
CA ALA A 123 6.97 -23.28 6.04
C ALA A 123 6.76 -21.91 5.37
N LYS A 124 6.12 -21.88 4.18
CA LYS A 124 5.87 -20.62 3.45
C LYS A 124 4.85 -19.73 4.16
N ILE A 125 3.80 -20.35 4.70
CA ILE A 125 2.75 -19.62 5.42
C ILE A 125 3.29 -19.14 6.76
N SER A 126 4.03 -19.99 7.49
CA SER A 126 4.66 -19.58 8.76
C SER A 126 5.63 -18.40 8.56
N SER A 127 6.48 -18.44 7.53
CA SER A 127 7.37 -17.31 7.21
C SER A 127 6.59 -16.03 6.87
N PHE A 128 5.43 -16.15 6.25
CA PHE A 128 4.57 -14.98 5.99
C PHE A 128 3.93 -14.44 7.28
N VAL A 129 3.48 -15.32 8.19
CA VAL A 129 2.95 -14.93 9.50
C VAL A 129 4.04 -14.22 10.31
N GLU A 130 5.24 -14.80 10.39
CA GLU A 130 6.40 -14.21 11.06
C GLU A 130 6.75 -12.82 10.53
N LEU A 131 6.65 -12.62 9.21
CA LEU A 131 6.86 -11.31 8.58
C LEU A 131 5.83 -10.29 9.08
N ILE A 132 4.55 -10.64 9.10
CA ILE A 132 3.48 -9.73 9.58
C ILE A 132 3.64 -9.45 11.07
N ASP A 133 3.99 -10.44 11.88
CA ASP A 133 4.22 -10.27 13.31
C ASP A 133 5.45 -9.40 13.59
N GLY A 134 6.51 -9.52 12.77
CA GLY A 134 7.66 -8.61 12.80
C GLY A 134 7.26 -7.14 12.54
N PHE A 135 6.38 -6.90 11.57
CA PHE A 135 5.86 -5.55 11.31
C PHE A 135 5.00 -5.02 12.47
N ARG A 136 4.24 -5.89 13.16
CA ARG A 136 3.49 -5.51 14.36
C ARG A 136 4.41 -5.15 15.52
N GLY A 137 5.51 -5.88 15.70
CA GLY A 137 6.53 -5.57 16.70
C GLY A 137 7.04 -4.14 16.58
N ILE A 138 7.25 -3.63 15.36
CA ILE A 138 7.67 -2.23 15.13
C ILE A 138 6.65 -1.24 15.69
N ILE A 139 5.34 -1.54 15.56
CA ILE A 139 4.27 -0.68 16.13
C ILE A 139 4.23 -0.80 17.65
N GLU A 140 4.36 -2.00 18.20
CA GLU A 140 4.35 -2.25 19.64
C GLU A 140 5.52 -1.58 20.36
N GLU A 141 6.68 -1.52 19.70
CA GLU A 141 7.88 -0.80 20.17
C GLU A 141 7.76 0.72 20.01
N GLN A 142 6.63 1.23 19.49
CA GLN A 142 6.37 2.65 19.24
C GLN A 142 7.39 3.31 18.31
N GLU A 143 7.98 2.54 17.43
CA GLU A 143 8.87 3.06 16.39
C GLU A 143 8.09 3.99 15.42
N PRO A 144 8.80 4.93 14.78
CA PRO A 144 8.18 5.81 13.78
C PRO A 144 7.51 5.03 12.65
N LEU A 145 6.37 5.50 12.18
CA LEU A 145 5.65 4.89 11.05
C LEU A 145 6.51 4.80 9.77
N SER A 146 7.50 5.69 9.62
CA SER A 146 8.50 5.63 8.56
C SER A 146 9.33 4.35 8.61
N THR A 147 9.74 3.90 9.82
CA THR A 147 10.48 2.64 9.99
C THR A 147 9.68 1.44 9.50
N LEU A 148 8.39 1.37 9.85
CA LEU A 148 7.50 0.33 9.34
C LEU A 148 7.36 0.39 7.81
N PHE A 149 7.23 1.59 7.25
CA PHE A 149 7.08 1.77 5.81
C PHE A 149 8.35 1.34 5.05
N ASP A 150 9.53 1.76 5.52
CA ASP A 150 10.81 1.39 4.93
C ASP A 150 11.01 -0.13 5.01
N ARG A 151 10.68 -0.73 6.14
CA ARG A 151 10.77 -2.19 6.30
C ARG A 151 9.84 -2.96 5.37
N ILE A 152 8.61 -2.48 5.17
CA ILE A 152 7.69 -3.09 4.20
C ILE A 152 8.27 -2.99 2.78
N LEU A 153 8.87 -1.86 2.39
CA LEU A 153 9.49 -1.69 1.08
C LEU A 153 10.67 -2.66 0.88
N GLU A 154 11.55 -2.77 1.87
CA GLU A 154 12.69 -3.69 1.84
C GLU A 154 12.24 -5.15 1.69
N ASP A 155 11.39 -5.62 2.61
CA ASP A 155 10.97 -7.03 2.68
C ASP A 155 10.06 -7.45 1.51
N THR A 156 9.39 -6.47 0.85
CA THR A 156 8.59 -6.73 -0.35
C THR A 156 9.35 -6.53 -1.65
N GLY A 157 10.59 -6.01 -1.61
CA GLY A 157 11.40 -5.76 -2.79
C GLY A 157 10.86 -4.64 -3.69
N TYR A 158 9.94 -3.80 -3.17
CA TYR A 158 9.42 -2.67 -3.94
C TYR A 158 10.45 -1.54 -4.13
N GLU A 159 11.54 -1.51 -3.37
CA GLU A 159 12.64 -0.58 -3.60
C GLU A 159 13.30 -0.79 -4.97
N ASP A 160 13.52 -2.03 -5.38
CA ASP A 160 14.19 -2.34 -6.65
C ASP A 160 13.29 -2.13 -7.86
N SER A 161 11.99 -2.37 -7.73
CA SER A 161 11.01 -2.11 -8.80
C SER A 161 10.61 -0.63 -8.90
N GLY A 162 10.88 0.16 -7.88
CA GLY A 162 10.47 1.57 -7.77
C GLY A 162 11.48 2.58 -8.31
N ARG A 163 12.74 2.21 -8.54
CA ARG A 163 13.75 3.14 -9.08
C ARG A 163 13.46 3.58 -10.51
N GLU A 164 12.74 2.78 -11.28
CA GLU A 164 12.34 3.16 -12.64
C GLU A 164 10.97 3.88 -12.73
N ASN A 165 10.09 3.77 -11.71
CA ASN A 165 8.73 4.31 -11.81
C ASN A 165 8.15 4.96 -10.54
N CYS A 166 8.86 4.99 -9.42
CA CYS A 166 8.36 5.57 -8.18
C CYS A 166 8.78 7.04 -8.04
N GLY A 167 7.90 7.97 -8.38
CA GLY A 167 8.08 9.40 -8.08
C GLY A 167 8.02 9.72 -6.57
N PHE A 168 8.32 8.76 -5.69
CA PHE A 168 8.33 8.90 -4.24
C PHE A 168 9.75 9.05 -3.65
N CYS A 169 10.79 8.57 -4.34
CA CYS A 169 12.17 8.85 -3.95
C CYS A 169 12.52 10.29 -4.33
N GLY A 170 12.02 11.24 -3.57
CA GLY A 170 12.48 12.62 -3.57
C GLY A 170 13.92 12.64 -3.03
N ASP A 171 14.78 13.19 -3.87
CA ASP A 171 16.16 13.58 -3.68
C ASP A 171 16.48 13.99 -2.22
N ASN A 172 16.82 13.04 -1.37
CA ASN A 172 17.42 13.31 -0.08
C ASN A 172 18.93 13.36 -0.23
N GLY A 173 19.40 14.57 -0.60
CA GLY A 173 20.68 15.13 -0.14
C GLY A 173 21.92 14.25 -0.25
N ARG A 174 22.50 14.11 -1.44
CA ARG A 174 23.96 13.98 -1.53
C ARG A 174 24.56 15.39 -1.67
N THR A 175 24.79 16.03 -0.55
CA THR A 175 25.83 17.07 -0.48
C THR A 175 27.19 16.40 -0.62
N GLY A 176 27.65 16.26 -1.85
CA GLY A 176 29.03 15.91 -2.16
C GLY A 176 29.88 17.13 -1.98
N SER A 177 30.59 17.23 -0.87
CA SER A 177 31.78 18.09 -0.72
C SER A 177 32.84 17.61 -1.69
N GLY A 178 33.31 18.50 -2.50
CA GLY A 178 34.48 18.28 -3.36
C GLY A 178 34.95 19.58 -3.98
N ILE A 179 35.82 20.28 -3.24
CA ILE A 179 36.71 21.33 -3.74
C ILE A 179 38.04 20.63 -4.14
N PRO A 180 38.80 21.09 -5.10
CA PRO A 180 39.38 22.43 -5.07
C PRO A 180 38.98 23.34 -6.22
#